data_9f526c27fbff7b69df8e428f701064fc
#
_entry.id   9f526c27fbff7b69df8e428f701064fc
#
_cell.length_a   1.000
_cell.length_b   1.000
_cell.length_c   1.000
_cell.angle_alpha   90.00
_cell.angle_beta   90.00
_cell.angle_gamma   90.00
#
_symmetry.space_group_name_H-M   'P 1'
#
loop_
_entity.id
_entity.type
_entity.pdbx_description
1 polymer ?
#
loop_
_entity_poly.entity_id
_entity_poly.type
_entity_poly.pdbx_seq_one_letter_code
_entity_poly.pdbx_strand_id
1 'polypeptide(L)'
;MEEFFVYGSLVEVLTTQPIDRLFTYRAPREGCFKGAIVLVPFGQRIVVGLVWGSSTEKIELEKIKTIDRILDFQPLQPEFQDFIWKVADYTVSPLYAVLRLATRVRDLAAQEVYKKLIYKWKVPNQFKMTPARSRVLGALDNLNGIGVPISELAKLA
;
A
#
# COMPACT_ATOMS: atom_id res chain seq x y z
N MET A 1 -10.34 -6.03 -21.71
CA MET A 1 -8.89 -6.37 -21.79
C MET A 1 -8.18 -5.51 -20.76
N GLU A 2 -7.46 -6.12 -19.85
CA GLU A 2 -6.71 -5.39 -18.82
C GLU A 2 -5.51 -4.69 -19.47
N GLU A 3 -5.46 -3.37 -19.38
CA GLU A 3 -4.36 -2.56 -19.91
C GLU A 3 -3.20 -2.55 -18.91
N PHE A 4 -2.02 -3.05 -19.34
CA PHE A 4 -0.82 -3.14 -18.50
C PHE A 4 0.24 -2.14 -18.95
N PHE A 5 0.78 -1.38 -18.01
CA PHE A 5 1.83 -0.39 -18.22
C PHE A 5 3.16 -0.95 -17.73
N VAL A 6 4.12 -1.05 -18.66
CA VAL A 6 5.48 -1.52 -18.34
C VAL A 6 6.27 -0.47 -17.57
N TYR A 7 7.38 -0.89 -16.96
CA TYR A 7 8.31 0.01 -16.26
C TYR A 7 8.65 1.26 -17.09
N GLY A 8 8.53 2.41 -16.45
CA GLY A 8 8.86 3.69 -17.06
C GLY A 8 7.76 4.33 -17.90
N SER A 9 6.66 3.62 -18.22
CA SER A 9 5.48 4.19 -18.87
C SER A 9 4.90 5.34 -18.06
N LEU A 10 4.39 6.35 -18.73
CA LEU A 10 3.69 7.44 -18.07
C LEU A 10 2.21 7.10 -17.93
N VAL A 11 1.73 7.16 -16.70
CA VAL A 11 0.36 6.84 -16.35
C VAL A 11 -0.31 8.00 -15.64
N GLU A 12 -1.58 8.18 -15.88
CA GLU A 12 -2.42 9.11 -15.15
C GLU A 12 -2.95 8.45 -13.89
N VAL A 13 -2.86 9.16 -12.77
CA VAL A 13 -3.34 8.69 -11.47
C VAL A 13 -4.30 9.72 -10.90
N LEU A 14 -5.51 9.27 -10.58
CA LEU A 14 -6.46 10.03 -9.78
C LEU A 14 -6.12 9.83 -8.30
N THR A 15 -5.79 10.92 -7.60
CA THR A 15 -5.47 10.85 -6.18
C THR A 15 -6.68 11.15 -5.31
N THR A 16 -6.65 10.72 -4.05
CA THR A 16 -7.69 11.04 -3.05
C THR A 16 -7.54 12.45 -2.45
N GLN A 17 -6.61 13.26 -2.98
CA GLN A 17 -6.39 14.63 -2.52
C GLN A 17 -7.41 15.59 -3.12
N PRO A 18 -7.73 16.71 -2.43
CA PRO A 18 -8.77 17.66 -2.87
C PRO A 18 -8.31 18.53 -4.05
N ILE A 19 -7.87 17.87 -5.11
CA ILE A 19 -7.47 18.51 -6.36
C ILE A 19 -8.13 17.72 -7.49
N ASP A 20 -8.98 18.38 -8.25
CA ASP A 20 -9.83 17.76 -9.26
C ASP A 20 -9.10 17.68 -10.60
N ARG A 21 -8.02 16.88 -10.63
CA ARG A 21 -7.29 16.53 -11.85
C ARG A 21 -6.55 15.21 -11.70
N LEU A 22 -6.22 14.63 -12.83
CA LEU A 22 -5.28 13.52 -12.92
C LEU A 22 -3.83 14.03 -12.83
N PHE A 23 -2.97 13.22 -12.27
CA PHE A 23 -1.54 13.52 -12.15
C PHE A 23 -0.73 12.45 -12.88
N THR A 24 0.27 12.88 -13.61
CA THR A 24 1.16 11.97 -14.34
C THR A 24 2.25 11.45 -13.42
N TYR A 25 2.37 10.12 -13.38
CA TYR A 25 3.43 9.40 -12.68
C TYR A 25 4.11 8.40 -13.61
N ARG A 26 5.27 7.93 -13.20
CA ARG A 26 5.99 6.86 -13.88
C ARG A 26 5.61 5.53 -13.28
N ALA A 27 5.31 4.53 -14.11
CA ALA A 27 5.04 3.16 -13.67
C ALA A 27 6.27 2.56 -12.96
N PRO A 28 6.07 1.82 -11.85
CA PRO A 28 7.16 1.22 -11.06
C PRO A 28 7.83 0.06 -11.82
N ARG A 29 8.87 -0.53 -11.22
CA ARG A 29 9.68 -1.58 -11.88
C ARG A 29 8.88 -2.81 -12.28
N GLU A 30 7.92 -3.19 -11.47
CA GLU A 30 7.00 -4.32 -11.72
C GLU A 30 5.92 -4.00 -12.76
N GLY A 31 5.85 -2.76 -13.22
CA GLY A 31 4.73 -2.28 -14.04
C GLY A 31 3.48 -2.09 -13.21
N CYS A 32 2.36 -1.71 -13.83
CA CYS A 32 1.07 -1.64 -13.15
C CYS A 32 -0.08 -1.80 -14.14
N PHE A 33 -1.22 -2.27 -13.65
CA PHE A 33 -2.45 -2.37 -14.43
C PHE A 33 -3.27 -1.08 -14.32
N LYS A 34 -4.02 -0.78 -15.36
CA LYS A 34 -5.12 0.18 -15.27
C LYS A 34 -6.10 -0.30 -14.19
N GLY A 35 -6.57 0.62 -13.36
CA GLY A 35 -7.41 0.26 -12.22
C GLY A 35 -6.65 -0.16 -10.97
N ALA A 36 -5.33 -0.28 -11.00
CA ALA A 36 -4.53 -0.59 -9.81
C ALA A 36 -4.63 0.53 -8.77
N ILE A 37 -4.81 0.14 -7.51
CA ILE A 37 -4.73 1.07 -6.38
C ILE A 37 -3.26 1.19 -5.98
N VAL A 38 -2.78 2.42 -5.94
CA VAL A 38 -1.36 2.71 -5.76
C VAL A 38 -1.11 3.73 -4.66
N LEU A 39 0.09 3.71 -4.12
CA LEU A 39 0.63 4.79 -3.29
C LEU A 39 1.54 5.66 -4.14
N VAL A 40 1.29 6.97 -4.13
CA VAL A 40 2.05 7.93 -4.93
C VAL A 40 2.59 9.07 -4.07
N PRO A 41 3.80 9.57 -4.36
CA PRO A 41 4.36 10.71 -3.67
C PRO A 41 3.65 12.00 -4.12
N PHE A 42 3.02 12.68 -3.17
CA PHE A 42 2.30 13.93 -3.37
C PHE A 42 2.85 15.03 -2.44
N GLY A 43 3.64 15.94 -2.97
CA GLY A 43 4.43 16.86 -2.16
C GLY A 43 5.43 16.09 -1.28
N GLN A 44 5.27 16.23 0.04
CA GLN A 44 6.06 15.52 1.07
C GLN A 44 5.32 14.31 1.67
N ARG A 45 4.16 13.96 1.16
CA ARG A 45 3.32 12.89 1.67
C ARG A 45 3.18 11.79 0.62
N ILE A 46 2.87 10.60 1.08
CA ILE A 46 2.42 9.50 0.24
C ILE A 46 0.91 9.40 0.37
N VAL A 47 0.21 9.31 -0.76
CA VAL A 47 -1.24 9.30 -0.81
C VAL A 47 -1.74 8.15 -1.67
N VAL A 48 -2.96 7.72 -1.41
CA VAL A 48 -3.63 6.71 -2.24
C VAL A 48 -4.07 7.34 -3.56
N GLY A 49 -3.88 6.60 -4.64
CA GLY A 49 -4.36 6.93 -5.96
C GLY A 49 -4.86 5.70 -6.72
N LEU A 50 -5.55 5.94 -7.80
CA LEU A 50 -6.03 4.94 -8.75
C LEU A 50 -5.39 5.20 -10.11
N VAL A 51 -4.76 4.19 -10.69
CA VAL A 51 -4.23 4.27 -12.05
C VAL A 51 -5.41 4.38 -13.02
N TRP A 52 -5.51 5.55 -13.69
CA TRP A 52 -6.65 5.88 -14.54
C TRP A 52 -6.45 5.43 -15.98
N GLY A 53 -5.25 5.61 -16.51
CA GLY A 53 -4.91 5.25 -17.87
C GLY A 53 -3.49 5.70 -18.25
N SER A 54 -3.18 5.63 -19.56
CA SER A 54 -1.93 6.15 -20.10
C SER A 54 -1.93 7.68 -20.09
N SER A 55 -0.78 8.29 -19.78
CA SER A 55 -0.62 9.74 -19.91
C SER A 55 -0.02 10.11 -21.27
N THR A 56 -0.63 11.09 -21.91
CA THR A 56 -0.11 11.70 -23.15
C THR A 56 0.50 13.08 -22.91
N GLU A 57 0.56 13.53 -21.65
CA GLU A 57 1.11 14.84 -21.31
C GLU A 57 2.62 14.90 -21.61
N LYS A 58 3.01 15.97 -22.29
CA LYS A 58 4.41 16.32 -22.56
C LYS A 58 4.98 17.07 -21.34
N ILE A 59 5.35 16.34 -20.30
CA ILE A 59 5.99 16.90 -19.11
C ILE A 59 7.49 16.59 -19.17
N GLU A 60 8.32 17.48 -18.63
CA GLU A 60 9.75 17.22 -18.45
C GLU A 60 9.93 15.96 -17.59
N LEU A 61 10.52 14.93 -18.15
CA LEU A 61 10.67 13.60 -17.55
C LEU A 61 11.36 13.63 -16.18
N GLU A 62 12.20 14.62 -15.94
CA GLU A 62 12.92 14.80 -14.68
C GLU A 62 12.01 15.19 -13.50
N LYS A 63 10.88 15.82 -13.78
CA LYS A 63 9.90 16.24 -12.76
C LYS A 63 8.88 15.17 -12.41
N ILE A 64 8.79 14.11 -13.21
CA ILE A 64 7.80 13.05 -13.03
C ILE A 64 8.28 12.08 -11.96
N LYS A 65 7.51 11.99 -10.88
CA LYS A 65 7.75 11.04 -9.80
C LYS A 65 7.28 9.65 -10.19
N THR A 66 7.92 8.63 -9.63
CA THR A 66 7.52 7.23 -9.81
C THR A 66 6.47 6.87 -8.76
N ILE A 67 5.54 5.99 -9.12
CA ILE A 67 4.64 5.33 -8.17
C ILE A 67 5.48 4.64 -7.09
N ASP A 68 5.17 4.89 -5.82
CA ASP A 68 5.93 4.34 -4.68
C ASP A 68 5.67 2.85 -4.51
N ARG A 69 4.40 2.46 -4.54
CA ARG A 69 3.96 1.07 -4.34
C ARG A 69 2.61 0.80 -4.97
N ILE A 70 2.42 -0.41 -5.48
CA ILE A 70 1.11 -0.96 -5.82
C ILE A 70 0.57 -1.66 -4.58
N LEU A 71 -0.68 -1.40 -4.24
CA LEU A 71 -1.34 -2.10 -3.14
C LEU A 71 -1.84 -3.47 -3.63
N ASP A 72 -1.77 -4.47 -2.75
CA ASP A 72 -2.17 -5.85 -3.04
C ASP A 72 -3.71 -5.99 -3.07
N PHE A 73 -4.31 -5.32 -4.04
CA PHE A 73 -5.72 -5.43 -4.37
C PHE A 73 -5.86 -5.75 -5.85
N GLN A 74 -6.92 -6.49 -6.17
CA GLN A 74 -7.28 -6.71 -7.55
C GLN A 74 -7.57 -5.36 -8.23
N PRO A 75 -7.01 -5.09 -9.43
CA PRO A 75 -7.28 -3.86 -10.15
C PRO A 75 -8.78 -3.66 -10.35
N LEU A 76 -9.24 -2.42 -10.17
CA LEU A 76 -10.63 -2.08 -10.38
C LEU A 76 -10.98 -2.17 -11.86
N GLN A 77 -12.08 -2.81 -12.16
CA GLN A 77 -12.55 -2.98 -13.54
C GLN A 77 -12.83 -1.63 -14.22
N PRO A 78 -12.69 -1.51 -15.54
CA PRO A 78 -12.95 -0.28 -16.28
C PRO A 78 -14.34 0.30 -16.02
N GLU A 79 -15.35 -0.57 -15.87
CA GLU A 79 -16.73 -0.19 -15.56
C GLU A 79 -16.84 0.56 -14.23
N PHE A 80 -15.96 0.28 -13.28
CA PHE A 80 -15.93 0.99 -12.02
C PHE A 80 -15.37 2.41 -12.16
N GLN A 81 -14.38 2.62 -13.05
CA GLN A 81 -13.89 3.95 -13.38
C GLN A 81 -14.99 4.78 -14.06
N ASP A 82 -15.71 4.18 -15.00
CA ASP A 82 -16.86 4.78 -15.66
C ASP A 82 -17.97 5.13 -14.65
N PHE A 83 -18.21 4.25 -13.69
CA PHE A 83 -19.15 4.49 -12.60
C PHE A 83 -18.74 5.70 -11.74
N ILE A 84 -17.48 5.77 -11.32
CA ILE A 84 -16.95 6.92 -10.55
C ILE A 84 -17.18 8.21 -11.35
N TRP A 85 -16.88 8.19 -12.64
CA TRP A 85 -17.04 9.34 -13.52
C TRP A 85 -18.51 9.78 -13.63
N LYS A 86 -19.41 8.84 -13.90
CA LYS A 86 -20.86 9.10 -14.00
C LYS A 86 -21.44 9.64 -12.69
N VAL A 87 -21.02 9.11 -11.55
CA VAL A 87 -21.47 9.61 -10.24
C VAL A 87 -20.95 11.02 -10.02
N ALA A 88 -19.70 11.31 -10.33
CA ALA A 88 -19.13 12.65 -10.20
C ALA A 88 -19.89 13.66 -11.07
N ASP A 89 -20.16 13.32 -12.33
CA ASP A 89 -20.90 14.14 -13.28
C ASP A 89 -22.35 14.37 -12.80
N TYR A 90 -23.06 13.30 -12.44
CA TYR A 90 -24.44 13.36 -11.99
C TYR A 90 -24.62 14.18 -10.69
N THR A 91 -23.70 14.05 -9.75
CA THR A 91 -23.75 14.74 -8.46
C THR A 91 -23.07 16.09 -8.47
N VAL A 92 -22.49 16.51 -9.60
CA VAL A 92 -21.66 17.73 -9.72
C VAL A 92 -20.56 17.76 -8.65
N SER A 93 -19.99 16.59 -8.38
CA SER A 93 -18.96 16.41 -7.34
C SER A 93 -17.59 16.26 -7.98
N PRO A 94 -16.52 16.73 -7.33
CA PRO A 94 -15.17 16.49 -7.83
C PRO A 94 -14.84 15.00 -7.88
N LEU A 95 -14.14 14.56 -8.92
CA LEU A 95 -13.81 13.16 -9.17
C LEU A 95 -13.04 12.52 -7.99
N TYR A 96 -12.10 13.27 -7.39
CA TYR A 96 -11.36 12.82 -6.21
C TYR A 96 -12.28 12.51 -5.01
N ALA A 97 -13.38 13.24 -4.84
CA ALA A 97 -14.30 13.04 -3.72
C ALA A 97 -15.06 11.73 -3.87
N VAL A 98 -15.50 11.40 -5.09
CA VAL A 98 -16.15 10.12 -5.39
C VAL A 98 -15.16 8.96 -5.22
N LEU A 99 -13.92 9.09 -5.74
CA LEU A 99 -12.87 8.10 -5.52
C LEU A 99 -12.63 7.89 -4.02
N ARG A 100 -12.53 8.97 -3.25
CA ARG A 100 -12.31 8.90 -1.80
C ARG A 100 -13.43 8.18 -1.06
N LEU A 101 -14.68 8.33 -1.49
CA LEU A 101 -15.80 7.56 -0.93
C LEU A 101 -15.69 6.09 -1.28
N ALA A 102 -15.39 5.79 -2.54
CA ALA A 102 -15.27 4.42 -3.05
C ALA A 102 -14.08 3.66 -2.44
N THR A 103 -12.99 4.38 -2.13
CA THR A 103 -11.77 3.80 -1.54
C THR A 103 -11.67 4.02 -0.03
N ARG A 104 -12.75 4.44 0.64
CA ARG A 104 -12.77 4.68 2.09
C ARG A 104 -12.78 3.36 2.89
N VAL A 105 -11.88 2.49 2.57
CA VAL A 105 -11.55 1.34 3.43
C VAL A 105 -10.58 1.83 4.47
N ARG A 106 -10.91 1.63 5.76
CA ARG A 106 -9.94 1.87 6.84
C ARG A 106 -8.70 1.07 6.50
N ASP A 107 -7.55 1.73 6.51
CA ASP A 107 -6.22 1.12 6.34
C ASP A 107 -5.78 0.74 4.91
N LEU A 108 -6.44 1.21 3.85
CA LEU A 108 -5.92 1.03 2.48
C LEU A 108 -4.45 1.48 2.32
N ALA A 109 -4.04 2.52 3.03
CA ALA A 109 -2.67 3.03 3.07
C ALA A 109 -1.91 2.62 4.34
N ALA A 110 -2.54 1.89 5.26
CA ALA A 110 -1.83 1.35 6.41
C ALA A 110 -0.77 0.40 5.87
N GLN A 111 0.49 0.74 6.12
CA GLN A 111 1.55 -0.21 5.95
C GLN A 111 1.14 -1.44 6.76
N GLU A 112 1.13 -2.61 6.14
CA GLU A 112 1.19 -3.84 6.90
C GLU A 112 2.40 -3.70 7.81
N VAL A 113 2.13 -3.41 9.07
CA VAL A 113 3.16 -3.47 10.10
C VAL A 113 3.47 -4.96 10.18
N TYR A 114 4.50 -5.39 9.47
CA TYR A 114 5.03 -6.74 9.59
C TYR A 114 5.41 -6.93 11.05
N LYS A 115 4.51 -7.50 11.83
CA LYS A 115 4.77 -7.87 13.20
C LYS A 115 5.78 -9.00 13.14
N LYS A 116 7.05 -8.70 13.46
CA LYS A 116 8.03 -9.76 13.67
C LYS A 116 7.53 -10.63 14.80
N LEU A 117 7.09 -11.83 14.46
CA LEU A 117 6.71 -12.83 15.43
C LEU A 117 7.99 -13.54 15.92
N ILE A 118 8.14 -13.63 17.23
CA ILE A 118 9.22 -14.37 17.88
C ILE A 118 8.63 -15.66 18.39
N TYR A 119 9.29 -16.77 18.08
CA TYR A 119 8.94 -18.09 18.59
C TYR A 119 10.22 -18.83 18.98
N LYS A 120 10.10 -19.77 19.91
CA LYS A 120 11.22 -20.61 20.35
C LYS A 120 11.44 -21.72 19.36
N TRP A 121 12.66 -21.83 18.85
CA TRP A 121 13.13 -22.98 18.09
C TRP A 121 14.04 -23.85 18.98
N LYS A 122 14.01 -25.18 18.83
CA LYS A 122 14.95 -26.07 19.52
C LYS A 122 16.36 -25.81 18.99
N VAL A 123 17.15 -25.04 19.74
CA VAL A 123 18.56 -24.80 19.43
C VAL A 123 19.40 -25.70 20.33
N PRO A 124 20.48 -26.34 19.82
CA PRO A 124 21.41 -27.09 20.68
C PRO A 124 22.02 -26.19 21.76
N ASN A 125 22.15 -26.73 22.97
CA ASN A 125 22.58 -26.04 24.20
C ASN A 125 24.01 -25.49 24.18
N GLN A 126 24.25 -24.39 23.46
CA GLN A 126 25.58 -23.76 23.44
C GLN A 126 25.59 -22.28 23.89
N PHE A 127 24.46 -21.77 24.41
CA PHE A 127 24.37 -20.36 24.81
C PHE A 127 24.43 -20.18 26.32
N LYS A 128 25.26 -19.20 26.77
CA LYS A 128 25.31 -18.79 28.17
C LYS A 128 23.93 -18.24 28.58
N MET A 129 23.29 -18.91 29.52
CA MET A 129 21.99 -18.53 30.06
C MET A 129 22.15 -17.37 31.04
N THR A 130 21.43 -16.27 30.77
CA THR A 130 21.33 -15.14 31.69
C THR A 130 19.93 -15.10 32.32
N PRO A 131 19.72 -14.44 33.48
CA PRO A 131 18.39 -14.32 34.10
C PRO A 131 17.33 -13.74 33.15
N ALA A 132 17.70 -12.74 32.33
CA ALA A 132 16.82 -12.14 31.33
C ALA A 132 16.44 -13.15 30.23
N ARG A 133 17.42 -13.91 29.70
CA ARG A 133 17.15 -14.94 28.69
C ARG A 133 16.26 -16.06 29.24
N SER A 134 16.46 -16.45 30.49
CA SER A 134 15.63 -17.48 31.14
C SER A 134 14.16 -17.04 31.24
N ARG A 135 13.89 -15.76 31.59
CA ARG A 135 12.52 -15.22 31.65
C ARG A 135 11.86 -15.22 30.28
N VAL A 136 12.55 -14.72 29.26
CA VAL A 136 12.03 -14.67 27.86
C VAL A 136 11.75 -16.08 27.34
N LEU A 137 12.66 -17.03 27.58
CA LEU A 137 12.46 -18.42 27.15
C LEU A 137 11.30 -19.09 27.88
N GLY A 138 11.16 -18.84 29.18
CA GLY A 138 10.02 -19.33 29.96
C GLY A 138 8.68 -18.78 29.46
N ALA A 139 8.62 -17.49 29.13
CA ALA A 139 7.44 -16.89 28.55
C ALA A 139 7.09 -17.53 27.19
N LEU A 140 8.10 -17.81 26.34
CA LEU A 140 7.89 -18.47 25.05
C LEU A 140 7.50 -19.95 25.18
N ASP A 141 7.96 -20.66 26.22
CA ASP A 141 7.57 -22.05 26.50
C ASP A 141 6.06 -22.16 26.81
N ASN A 142 5.53 -21.19 27.57
CA ASN A 142 4.10 -21.14 27.89
C ASN A 142 3.21 -20.90 26.68
N LEU A 143 3.77 -20.42 25.56
CA LEU A 143 3.04 -20.11 24.33
C LEU A 143 2.96 -21.29 23.36
N ASN A 144 3.47 -22.47 23.70
CA ASN A 144 3.37 -23.72 22.93
C ASN A 144 3.71 -23.58 21.44
N GLY A 145 4.72 -22.77 21.10
CA GLY A 145 5.18 -22.56 19.71
C GLY A 145 4.38 -21.52 18.93
N ILE A 146 3.44 -20.81 19.56
CA ILE A 146 2.75 -19.68 18.94
C ILE A 146 3.70 -18.49 18.86
N GLY A 147 3.86 -17.90 17.65
CA GLY A 147 4.68 -16.70 17.48
C GLY A 147 4.02 -15.46 18.09
N VAL A 148 4.79 -14.68 18.84
CA VAL A 148 4.32 -13.49 19.54
C VAL A 148 5.09 -12.25 19.13
N PRO A 149 4.44 -11.08 18.94
CA PRO A 149 5.12 -9.82 18.69
C PRO A 149 6.05 -9.43 19.85
N ILE A 150 7.17 -8.77 19.52
CA ILE A 150 8.15 -8.30 20.54
C ILE A 150 7.48 -7.47 21.63
N SER A 151 6.53 -6.62 21.27
CA SER A 151 5.80 -5.76 22.21
C SER A 151 4.94 -6.52 23.22
N GLU A 152 4.42 -7.68 22.85
CA GLU A 152 3.68 -8.56 23.74
C GLU A 152 4.62 -9.44 24.56
N LEU A 153 5.69 -9.96 23.94
CA LEU A 153 6.70 -10.74 24.66
C LEU A 153 7.37 -9.93 25.77
N ALA A 154 7.62 -8.64 25.54
CA ALA A 154 8.18 -7.74 26.55
C ALA A 154 7.26 -7.51 27.76
N LYS A 155 5.95 -7.75 27.63
CA LYS A 155 4.99 -7.68 28.75
C LYS A 155 4.88 -8.99 29.52
N LEU A 156 5.26 -10.11 28.89
CA LEU A 156 5.16 -11.45 29.44
C LEU A 156 6.48 -11.92 30.13
N ALA A 157 7.61 -11.27 29.81
CA ALA A 157 8.95 -11.58 30.29
C ALA A 157 9.43 -10.61 31.38
#